data_9e89bd6de52bcc97c90f7da551080cc8
#
_entry.id   9e89bd6de52bcc97c90f7da551080cc8
#
_cell.length_a   1.000
_cell.length_b   1.000
_cell.length_c   1.000
_cell.angle_alpha   90.00
_cell.angle_beta   90.00
_cell.angle_gamma   90.00
#
_symmetry.space_group_name_H-M   'P 1'
#
loop_
_entity.id
_entity.type
_entity.pdbx_description
1 polymer ?
#
loop_
_entity_poly.entity_id
_entity_poly.type
_entity_poly.pdbx_seq_one_letter_code
_entity_poly.pdbx_strand_id
1 'polypeptide(L)'
;MEAVPWDTFLARLESGDFDLYYGECRLTADWDLTALLSTEGSLNYGGWSDETTDRLLQAYRSNGADANLVALWQQLLDTAPFAPICFKSVSVVTTEGVVQGLSPTETAPLSPLGGWSVRLDA
;
A
#
# COMPACT_ATOMS: atom_id res chain seq x y z
N MET A 1 4.19 14.10 -19.04
CA MET A 1 3.23 13.75 -17.96
C MET A 1 2.08 14.73 -18.02
N GLU A 2 0.86 14.25 -18.14
CA GLU A 2 -0.36 15.07 -18.20
C GLU A 2 -1.07 14.98 -16.83
N ALA A 3 -1.45 16.10 -16.24
CA ALA A 3 -2.28 16.14 -15.05
C ALA A 3 -3.74 16.29 -15.50
N VAL A 4 -4.58 15.37 -15.08
CA VAL A 4 -6.01 15.33 -15.41
C VAL A 4 -6.87 15.39 -14.15
N PRO A 5 -8.14 15.83 -14.23
CA PRO A 5 -9.09 15.73 -13.12
C PRO A 5 -9.26 14.27 -12.67
N TRP A 6 -9.60 14.08 -11.39
CA TRP A 6 -9.70 12.77 -10.77
C TRP A 6 -10.66 11.80 -11.52
N ASP A 7 -11.83 12.28 -11.89
CA ASP A 7 -12.81 11.44 -12.62
C ASP A 7 -12.29 11.00 -13.98
N THR A 8 -11.56 11.89 -14.68
CA THR A 8 -10.90 11.56 -15.95
C THR A 8 -9.77 10.55 -15.74
N PHE A 9 -9.00 10.71 -14.68
CA PHE A 9 -7.93 9.77 -14.32
C PHE A 9 -8.48 8.36 -14.08
N LEU A 10 -9.54 8.23 -13.27
CA LEU A 10 -10.19 6.94 -13.02
C LEU A 10 -10.75 6.31 -14.29
N ALA A 11 -11.47 7.08 -15.12
CA ALA A 11 -12.03 6.58 -16.35
C ALA A 11 -10.94 6.07 -17.32
N ARG A 12 -9.79 6.76 -17.40
CA ARG A 12 -8.64 6.30 -18.21
C ARG A 12 -8.00 5.04 -17.64
N LEU A 13 -7.88 4.93 -16.30
CA LEU A 13 -7.38 3.70 -15.68
C LEU A 13 -8.29 2.51 -15.98
N GLU A 14 -9.61 2.67 -15.83
CA GLU A 14 -10.58 1.61 -16.06
C GLU A 14 -10.67 1.19 -17.54
N SER A 15 -10.47 2.13 -18.46
CA SER A 15 -10.46 1.86 -19.90
C SER A 15 -9.11 1.40 -20.46
N GLY A 16 -8.02 1.46 -19.66
CA GLY A 16 -6.67 1.17 -20.13
C GLY A 16 -6.08 2.24 -21.08
N ASP A 17 -6.65 3.46 -21.08
CA ASP A 17 -6.21 4.57 -21.94
C ASP A 17 -5.00 5.30 -21.31
N PHE A 18 -3.88 4.61 -21.21
CA PHE A 18 -2.60 5.15 -20.71
C PHE A 18 -1.42 4.28 -21.16
N ASP A 19 -0.26 4.88 -21.34
CA ASP A 19 1.01 4.17 -21.50
C ASP A 19 1.66 3.90 -20.12
N LEU A 20 1.55 4.87 -19.21
CA LEU A 20 2.07 4.84 -17.84
C LEU A 20 1.22 5.74 -16.97
N TYR A 21 0.95 5.33 -15.75
CA TYR A 21 0.31 6.18 -14.77
C TYR A 21 1.12 6.28 -13.48
N TYR A 22 0.99 7.43 -12.81
CA TYR A 22 1.45 7.63 -11.45
C TYR A 22 0.26 7.49 -10.51
N GLY A 23 0.33 6.55 -9.60
CA GLY A 23 -0.73 6.26 -8.63
C GLY A 23 -0.19 6.13 -7.22
N GLU A 24 -1.08 6.21 -6.27
CA GLU A 24 -0.84 5.93 -4.86
C GLU A 24 -1.81 4.85 -4.42
N CYS A 25 -1.30 3.83 -3.74
CA CYS A 25 -2.13 2.82 -3.10
C CYS A 25 -1.78 2.71 -1.61
N ARG A 26 -2.77 2.35 -0.81
CA ARG A 26 -2.56 2.02 0.59
C ARG A 26 -2.48 0.53 0.74
N LEU A 27 -1.33 0.05 1.18
CA LEU A 27 -1.12 -1.36 1.49
C LEU A 27 -1.64 -1.69 2.89
N THR A 28 -1.93 -2.95 3.11
CA THR A 28 -2.22 -3.54 4.43
C THR A 28 -0.95 -3.63 5.28
N ALA A 29 -1.08 -3.82 6.60
CA ALA A 29 0.07 -3.89 7.51
C ALA A 29 1.02 -5.07 7.22
N ASP A 30 0.52 -6.10 6.56
CA ASP A 30 1.25 -7.29 6.11
C ASP A 30 1.79 -7.17 4.67
N TRP A 31 1.71 -5.96 4.07
CA TRP A 31 2.21 -5.67 2.72
C TRP A 31 1.63 -6.58 1.63
N ASP A 32 0.35 -6.95 1.74
CA ASP A 32 -0.32 -7.74 0.72
C ASP A 32 -0.44 -6.96 -0.60
N LEU A 33 0.30 -7.40 -1.61
CA LEU A 33 0.34 -6.82 -2.96
C LEU A 33 -0.66 -7.49 -3.93
N THR A 34 -1.49 -8.41 -3.46
CA THR A 34 -2.38 -9.19 -4.33
C THR A 34 -3.31 -8.31 -5.16
N ALA A 35 -3.92 -7.28 -4.55
CA ALA A 35 -4.81 -6.39 -5.29
C ALA A 35 -4.10 -5.64 -6.43
N LEU A 36 -2.79 -5.37 -6.28
CA LEU A 36 -2.01 -4.60 -7.24
C LEU A 36 -1.37 -5.47 -8.33
N LEU A 37 -0.91 -6.68 -7.98
CA LEU A 37 -0.01 -7.46 -8.81
C LEU A 37 -0.53 -8.85 -9.20
N SER A 38 -1.63 -9.35 -8.64
CA SER A 38 -2.21 -10.58 -9.19
C SER A 38 -2.90 -10.31 -10.53
N THR A 39 -2.95 -11.31 -11.39
CA THR A 39 -3.61 -11.24 -12.71
C THR A 39 -5.05 -10.71 -12.58
N GLU A 40 -5.79 -11.14 -11.55
CA GLU A 40 -7.16 -10.71 -11.26
C GLU A 40 -7.23 -9.60 -10.20
N GLY A 41 -6.14 -8.89 -9.96
CA GLY A 41 -6.05 -7.85 -8.93
C GLY A 41 -6.93 -6.65 -9.22
N SER A 42 -7.71 -6.20 -8.24
CA SER A 42 -8.65 -5.09 -8.40
C SER A 42 -7.99 -3.73 -8.68
N LEU A 43 -6.70 -3.60 -8.43
CA LEU A 43 -5.89 -2.41 -8.72
C LEU A 43 -4.89 -2.66 -9.86
N ASN A 44 -4.96 -3.80 -10.53
CA ASN A 44 -4.09 -4.16 -11.63
C ASN A 44 -4.54 -3.51 -12.96
N TYR A 45 -4.62 -2.20 -12.98
CA TYR A 45 -5.06 -1.43 -14.16
C TYR A 45 -4.10 -1.58 -15.35
N GLY A 46 -2.84 -1.91 -15.10
CA GLY A 46 -1.84 -2.17 -16.14
C GLY A 46 -1.96 -3.52 -16.83
N GLY A 47 -2.87 -4.39 -16.38
CA GLY A 47 -3.07 -5.72 -16.95
C GLY A 47 -1.85 -6.63 -16.78
N TRP A 48 -1.06 -6.43 -15.73
CA TRP A 48 0.05 -7.32 -15.40
C TRP A 48 -0.44 -8.76 -15.23
N SER A 49 0.24 -9.71 -15.86
CA SER A 49 -0.09 -11.13 -15.74
C SER A 49 1.19 -11.96 -15.75
N ASP A 50 1.47 -12.61 -14.63
CA ASP A 50 2.61 -13.52 -14.47
C ASP A 50 2.27 -14.64 -13.51
N GLU A 51 2.24 -15.86 -14.00
CA GLU A 51 1.90 -17.06 -13.23
C GLU A 51 2.82 -17.27 -12.01
N THR A 52 4.09 -16.91 -12.13
CA THR A 52 5.04 -17.02 -11.03
C THR A 52 4.71 -16.05 -9.92
N THR A 53 4.39 -14.80 -10.26
CA THR A 53 3.94 -13.78 -9.32
C THR A 53 2.66 -14.19 -8.63
N ASP A 54 1.64 -14.66 -9.38
CA ASP A 54 0.36 -15.11 -8.81
C ASP A 54 0.57 -16.25 -7.80
N ARG A 55 1.40 -17.24 -8.14
CA ARG A 55 1.72 -18.36 -7.25
C ARG A 55 2.46 -17.93 -5.99
N LEU A 56 3.41 -16.99 -6.10
CA LEU A 56 4.16 -16.46 -4.95
C LEU A 56 3.29 -15.61 -4.03
N LEU A 57 2.40 -14.78 -4.57
CA LEU A 57 1.41 -14.03 -3.81
C LEU A 57 0.49 -14.97 -3.02
N GLN A 58 -0.01 -16.01 -3.67
CA GLN A 58 -0.84 -17.04 -3.02
C GLN A 58 -0.08 -17.78 -1.91
N ALA A 59 1.17 -18.17 -2.16
CA ALA A 59 2.01 -18.83 -1.18
C ALA A 59 2.29 -17.95 0.04
N TYR A 60 2.59 -16.67 -0.17
CA TYR A 60 2.80 -15.70 0.90
C TYR A 60 1.54 -15.52 1.75
N ARG A 61 0.38 -15.32 1.13
CA ARG A 61 -0.91 -15.20 1.83
C ARG A 61 -1.30 -16.44 2.64
N SER A 62 -0.91 -17.62 2.16
CA SER A 62 -1.31 -18.88 2.80
C SER A 62 -0.58 -19.14 4.11
N ASN A 63 0.68 -18.76 4.24
CA ASN A 63 1.49 -19.10 5.41
C ASN A 63 2.40 -17.96 5.92
N GLY A 64 2.50 -16.83 5.23
CA GLY A 64 3.30 -15.69 5.64
C GLY A 64 4.80 -15.98 5.82
N ALA A 65 5.30 -17.08 5.23
CA ALA A 65 6.70 -17.48 5.42
C ALA A 65 7.67 -16.48 4.77
N ASP A 66 8.70 -16.08 5.49
CA ASP A 66 9.74 -15.14 5.03
C ASP A 66 10.37 -15.58 3.70
N ALA A 67 10.54 -16.90 3.50
CA ALA A 67 11.08 -17.43 2.25
C ALA A 67 10.21 -17.11 1.03
N ASN A 68 8.88 -17.14 1.19
CA ASN A 68 7.94 -16.77 0.13
C ASN A 68 7.98 -15.26 -0.15
N LEU A 69 8.13 -14.46 0.89
CA LEU A 69 8.29 -13.01 0.77
C LEU A 69 9.57 -12.66 0.01
N VAL A 70 10.70 -13.28 0.36
CA VAL A 70 11.99 -13.08 -0.33
C VAL A 70 11.88 -13.48 -1.80
N ALA A 71 11.27 -14.63 -2.10
CA ALA A 71 11.08 -15.09 -3.46
C ALA A 71 10.16 -14.14 -4.28
N LEU A 72 9.11 -13.62 -3.65
CA LEU A 72 8.23 -12.63 -4.27
C LEU A 72 8.98 -11.34 -4.59
N TRP A 73 9.75 -10.80 -3.64
CA TRP A 73 10.53 -9.60 -3.89
C TRP A 73 11.58 -9.79 -4.99
N GLN A 74 12.24 -10.95 -5.04
CA GLN A 74 13.19 -11.25 -6.11
C GLN A 74 12.48 -11.27 -7.47
N GLN A 75 11.33 -11.93 -7.58
CA GLN A 75 10.52 -11.95 -8.80
C GLN A 75 10.12 -10.54 -9.25
N LEU A 76 9.69 -9.68 -8.31
CA LEU A 76 9.31 -8.31 -8.61
C LEU A 76 10.50 -7.44 -9.06
N LEU A 77 11.68 -7.67 -8.50
CA LEU A 77 12.90 -7.00 -8.95
C LEU A 77 13.30 -7.43 -10.37
N ASP A 78 13.15 -8.72 -10.67
CA ASP A 78 13.55 -9.27 -11.98
C ASP A 78 12.56 -8.86 -13.09
N THR A 79 11.29 -8.71 -12.77
CA THR A 79 10.22 -8.40 -13.75
C THR A 79 9.81 -6.94 -13.80
N ALA A 80 10.07 -6.18 -12.72
CA ALA A 80 9.79 -4.75 -12.58
C ALA A 80 8.37 -4.32 -13.05
N PRO A 81 7.28 -4.93 -12.54
CA PRO A 81 5.92 -4.61 -12.98
C PRO A 81 5.50 -3.17 -12.60
N PHE A 82 6.17 -2.57 -11.65
CA PHE A 82 5.98 -1.18 -11.22
C PHE A 82 7.30 -0.62 -10.68
N ALA A 83 7.39 0.71 -10.60
CA ALA A 83 8.53 1.40 -10.01
C ALA A 83 8.08 2.12 -8.72
N PRO A 84 8.47 1.65 -7.53
CA PRO A 84 8.17 2.34 -6.28
C PRO A 84 8.97 3.65 -6.24
N ILE A 85 8.28 4.78 -6.00
CA ILE A 85 8.91 6.11 -5.99
C ILE A 85 9.19 6.54 -4.55
N CYS A 86 8.21 6.45 -3.66
CA CYS A 86 8.36 6.82 -2.26
C CYS A 86 7.27 6.20 -1.39
N PHE A 87 7.52 6.16 -0.10
CA PHE A 87 6.51 5.90 0.92
C PHE A 87 6.11 7.22 1.57
N LYS A 88 4.81 7.45 1.74
CA LYS A 88 4.30 8.58 2.50
C LYS A 88 4.26 8.23 3.98
N SER A 89 4.79 9.11 4.81
CA SER A 89 4.57 9.05 6.26
C SER A 89 3.32 9.83 6.64
N VAL A 90 2.56 9.32 7.61
CA VAL A 90 1.45 10.04 8.24
C VAL A 90 1.96 10.60 9.56
N SER A 91 1.74 11.88 9.78
CA SER A 91 2.09 12.54 11.04
C SER A 91 0.84 12.79 11.88
N VAL A 92 0.91 12.48 13.16
CA VAL A 92 -0.11 12.86 14.13
C VAL A 92 0.47 14.00 14.96
N VAL A 93 -0.22 15.13 14.95
CA VAL A 93 0.19 16.32 15.69
C VAL A 93 -0.76 16.51 16.87
N THR A 94 -0.21 16.66 18.07
CA THR A 94 -0.97 16.93 19.30
C THR A 94 -0.37 18.13 20.03
N THR A 95 -1.16 18.73 20.90
CA THR A 95 -0.65 19.78 21.80
C THR A 95 0.31 19.14 22.81
N GLU A 96 1.51 19.71 22.93
CA GLU A 96 2.53 19.24 23.84
C GLU A 96 2.01 19.20 25.31
N GLY A 97 2.27 18.11 25.99
CA GLY A 97 1.86 17.91 27.38
C GLY A 97 0.39 17.58 27.59
N VAL A 98 -0.47 17.75 26.57
CA VAL A 98 -1.91 17.49 26.67
C VAL A 98 -2.23 16.03 26.39
N VAL A 99 -1.68 15.47 25.32
CA VAL A 99 -1.91 14.06 24.96
C VAL A 99 -0.69 13.23 25.34
N GLN A 100 -0.90 12.15 26.10
CA GLN A 100 0.15 11.24 26.55
C GLN A 100 -0.17 9.79 26.20
N GLY A 101 0.86 8.98 25.92
CA GLY A 101 0.73 7.55 25.64
C GLY A 101 0.25 7.21 24.23
N LEU A 102 0.11 8.20 23.33
CA LEU A 102 -0.21 7.96 21.94
C LEU A 102 1.00 7.37 21.22
N SER A 103 0.82 6.24 20.56
CA SER A 103 1.85 5.57 19.74
C SER A 103 1.26 5.26 18.36
N PRO A 104 1.21 6.27 17.46
CA PRO A 104 0.59 6.12 16.16
C PRO A 104 1.33 5.10 15.31
N THR A 105 0.56 4.33 14.57
CA THR A 105 1.07 3.45 13.51
C THR A 105 0.51 3.92 12.17
N GLU A 106 1.11 3.48 11.06
CA GLU A 106 0.66 3.83 9.72
C GLU A 106 -0.82 3.50 9.47
N THR A 107 -1.28 2.36 10.00
CA THR A 107 -2.65 1.88 9.83
C THR A 107 -3.61 2.34 10.93
N ALA A 108 -3.08 2.78 12.07
CA ALA A 108 -3.86 3.19 13.22
C ALA A 108 -3.27 4.46 13.87
N PRO A 109 -3.57 5.65 13.34
CA PRO A 109 -2.98 6.91 13.80
C PRO A 109 -3.35 7.27 15.25
N LEU A 110 -4.41 6.70 15.80
CA LEU A 110 -4.83 6.90 17.20
C LEU A 110 -4.51 5.69 18.10
N SER A 111 -3.56 4.85 17.69
CA SER A 111 -3.16 3.66 18.45
C SER A 111 -2.32 4.03 19.71
N PRO A 112 -2.39 3.22 20.78
CA PRO A 112 -3.42 2.22 21.03
C PRO A 112 -4.72 2.88 21.53
N LEU A 113 -5.86 2.41 21.06
CA LEU A 113 -7.15 2.88 21.57
C LEU A 113 -7.26 2.52 23.08
N GLY A 114 -7.45 3.54 23.92
CA GLY A 114 -7.49 3.39 25.39
C GLY A 114 -6.11 3.40 26.07
N GLY A 115 -5.02 3.48 25.31
CA GLY A 115 -3.66 3.61 25.85
C GLY A 115 -3.18 5.04 26.05
N TRP A 116 -3.91 6.03 25.50
CA TRP A 116 -3.58 7.44 25.61
C TRP A 116 -4.57 8.18 26.53
N SER A 117 -4.11 9.25 27.10
CA SER A 117 -4.89 10.10 27.99
C SER A 117 -4.76 11.58 27.61
N VAL A 118 -5.78 12.35 27.95
CA VAL A 118 -5.80 13.81 27.77
C VAL A 118 -5.70 14.48 29.13
N ARG A 119 -4.71 15.34 29.30
CA ARG A 119 -4.60 16.24 30.44
C ARG A 119 -5.41 17.49 30.18
N LEU A 120 -6.38 17.78 31.02
CA LEU A 120 -7.21 18.96 30.93
C LEU A 120 -6.70 20.13 31.80
N ASP A 121 -5.68 19.87 32.62
CA ASP A 121 -5.17 20.80 33.65
C ASP A 121 -3.81 21.43 33.27
N ALA A 122 -3.53 21.52 31.98
CA ALA A 122 -2.27 22.09 31.48
C ALA A 122 -2.42 23.58 31.14
#